data_8237392f60b03bf3e55ba4a3bea3f7cd
#
_entry.id   8237392f60b03bf3e55ba4a3bea3f7cd
#
_cell.length_a   1.000
_cell.length_b   1.000
_cell.length_c   1.000
_cell.angle_alpha   90.00
_cell.angle_beta   90.00
_cell.angle_gamma   90.00
#
_symmetry.space_group_name_H-M   'P 1'
#
loop_
_entity.id
_entity.type
_entity.pdbx_description
1 polymer ?
#
loop_
_entity_poly.entity_id
_entity_poly.type
_entity_poly.pdbx_seq_one_letter_code
_entity_poly.pdbx_strand_id
1 'polypeptide(L)'
;MGARLQLLQEETSLSRERLLKLYKEIKGESPSKGMLPYSTDWFVTWQPNIHSSLFIDIYQFLVKYAGINGVQALITAYRLYLDQVQGIEDTEPVLSITRAWFLIRFFNAGMMQLTPCRECSGHFVIHANELHENYVCGICHPPSRAGKTKAAKQASIDAALAA
;
A
#
# COMPACT_ATOMS: atom_id res chain seq x y z
N MET A 1 0.43 13.28 -2.11
CA MET A 1 0.69 11.94 -1.57
C MET A 1 0.54 11.83 -0.05
N GLY A 2 0.65 12.89 0.77
CA GLY A 2 0.35 12.85 2.22
C GLY A 2 1.32 12.01 3.07
N ALA A 3 2.61 12.00 2.75
CA ALA A 3 3.62 11.29 3.51
C ALA A 3 3.71 11.79 4.96
N ARG A 4 3.90 10.89 5.92
CA ARG A 4 4.14 11.28 7.32
C ARG A 4 5.55 11.83 7.51
N LEU A 5 5.71 12.68 8.53
CA LEU A 5 6.96 13.37 8.80
C LEU A 5 8.16 12.43 8.98
N GLN A 6 7.96 11.28 9.59
CA GLN A 6 9.06 10.31 9.79
C GLN A 6 9.63 9.82 8.45
N LEU A 7 8.78 9.47 7.48
CA LEU A 7 9.23 9.10 6.14
C LEU A 7 10.09 10.21 5.54
N LEU A 8 9.62 11.46 5.63
CA LEU A 8 10.35 12.61 5.10
C LEU A 8 11.70 12.82 5.80
N GLN A 9 11.77 12.58 7.12
CA GLN A 9 13.02 12.70 7.88
C GLN A 9 14.03 11.59 7.53
N GLU A 10 13.57 10.38 7.28
CA GLU A 10 14.45 9.25 6.94
C GLU A 10 14.93 9.30 5.47
N GLU A 11 14.09 9.82 4.56
CA GLU A 11 14.41 9.87 3.13
C GLU A 11 15.03 11.19 2.67
N THR A 12 15.24 12.16 3.59
CA THR A 12 15.86 13.45 3.26
C THR A 12 16.87 13.87 4.32
N SER A 13 17.85 14.69 3.94
CA SER A 13 18.81 15.31 4.86
C SER A 13 18.31 16.59 5.53
N LEU A 14 17.02 16.94 5.36
CA LEU A 14 16.48 18.19 5.88
C LEU A 14 16.15 18.07 7.37
N SER A 15 16.35 19.19 8.11
CA SER A 15 15.96 19.26 9.50
C SER A 15 14.44 19.14 9.66
N ARG A 16 14.01 18.61 10.81
CA ARG A 16 12.58 18.48 11.16
C ARG A 16 11.81 19.80 11.00
N GLU A 17 12.38 20.90 11.44
CA GLU A 17 11.76 22.22 11.36
C GLU A 17 11.56 22.66 9.91
N ARG A 18 12.58 22.45 9.07
CA ARG A 18 12.51 22.76 7.64
C ARG A 18 11.44 21.92 6.94
N LEU A 19 11.36 20.63 7.26
CA LEU A 19 10.32 19.72 6.73
C LEU A 19 8.91 20.16 7.12
N LEU A 20 8.69 20.53 8.37
CA LEU A 20 7.39 21.02 8.84
C LEU A 20 6.97 22.31 8.12
N LYS A 21 7.93 23.24 7.93
CA LYS A 21 7.68 24.49 7.21
C LYS A 21 7.31 24.21 5.75
N LEU A 22 8.11 23.43 5.03
CA LEU A 22 7.86 23.06 3.65
C LEU A 22 6.54 22.29 3.47
N TYR A 23 6.25 21.37 4.39
CA TYR A 23 4.99 20.62 4.33
C TYR A 23 3.77 21.54 4.43
N LYS A 24 3.83 22.51 5.38
CA LYS A 24 2.77 23.51 5.55
C LYS A 24 2.67 24.46 4.36
N GLU A 25 3.79 24.87 3.77
CA GLU A 25 3.82 25.71 2.56
C GLU A 25 3.17 25.00 1.36
N ILE A 26 3.43 23.69 1.19
CA ILE A 26 2.97 22.93 0.01
C ILE A 26 1.52 22.40 0.21
N LYS A 27 1.16 21.96 1.43
CA LYS A 27 -0.11 21.30 1.71
C LYS A 27 -1.14 22.20 2.39
N GLY A 28 -0.72 23.36 2.92
CA GLY A 28 -1.59 24.24 3.72
C GLY A 28 -1.85 23.75 5.15
N GLU A 29 -1.43 22.54 5.49
CA GLU A 29 -1.69 21.88 6.77
C GLU A 29 -0.42 21.23 7.33
N SER A 30 -0.47 20.81 8.59
CA SER A 30 0.63 20.07 9.23
C SER A 30 0.58 18.58 8.87
N PRO A 31 1.72 17.86 8.82
CA PRO A 31 1.72 16.42 8.61
C PRO A 31 0.84 15.69 9.62
N SER A 32 0.10 14.69 9.17
CA SER A 32 -0.79 13.91 10.04
C SER A 32 -0.02 13.27 11.20
N LYS A 33 -0.58 13.38 12.40
CA LYS A 33 -0.07 12.77 13.64
C LYS A 33 -0.68 11.39 13.83
N GLY A 34 -0.12 10.62 14.75
CA GLY A 34 -0.64 9.31 15.15
C GLY A 34 0.39 8.20 15.03
N MET A 35 0.01 7.01 15.47
CA MET A 35 0.87 5.84 15.47
C MET A 35 1.25 5.41 14.07
N LEU A 36 2.49 5.01 13.89
CA LEU A 36 3.00 4.48 12.62
C LEU A 36 2.63 3.00 12.49
N PRO A 37 2.54 2.47 11.27
CA PRO A 37 2.23 1.06 11.04
C PRO A 37 3.45 0.18 11.35
N TYR A 38 3.58 -0.25 12.61
CA TYR A 38 4.67 -1.14 13.04
C TYR A 38 4.36 -2.63 12.86
N SER A 39 3.09 -3.02 12.66
CA SER A 39 2.69 -4.41 12.46
C SER A 39 2.64 -4.76 10.98
N THR A 40 3.10 -5.99 10.67
CA THR A 40 2.98 -6.62 9.36
C THR A 40 1.58 -7.17 9.09
N ASP A 41 0.77 -7.42 10.14
CA ASP A 41 -0.54 -8.09 10.05
C ASP A 41 -1.53 -7.34 9.15
N TRP A 42 -1.46 -6.01 9.13
CA TRP A 42 -2.33 -5.21 8.28
C TRP A 42 -2.16 -5.57 6.80
N PHE A 43 -0.93 -5.84 6.35
CA PHE A 43 -0.61 -6.11 4.94
C PHE A 43 -1.10 -7.48 4.46
N VAL A 44 -1.45 -8.39 5.37
CA VAL A 44 -1.98 -9.72 5.02
C VAL A 44 -3.51 -9.80 5.15
N THR A 45 -4.17 -8.72 5.59
CA THR A 45 -5.64 -8.65 5.58
C THR A 45 -6.16 -8.42 4.15
N TRP A 46 -7.37 -8.86 3.84
CA TRP A 46 -7.90 -9.04 2.49
C TRP A 46 -7.59 -7.91 1.48
N GLN A 47 -8.24 -6.73 1.59
CA GLN A 47 -7.99 -5.61 0.65
C GLN A 47 -6.56 -5.06 0.76
N PRO A 48 -6.04 -4.77 1.96
CA PRO A 48 -4.64 -4.38 2.12
C PRO A 48 -3.65 -5.34 1.48
N ASN A 49 -3.89 -6.65 1.51
CA ASN A 49 -3.02 -7.64 0.88
C ASN A 49 -2.96 -7.48 -0.63
N ILE A 50 -4.11 -7.33 -1.29
CA ILE A 50 -4.20 -7.12 -2.73
C ILE A 50 -3.43 -5.86 -3.15
N HIS A 51 -3.69 -4.72 -2.48
CA HIS A 51 -3.05 -3.44 -2.77
C HIS A 51 -1.55 -3.45 -2.45
N SER A 52 -1.15 -4.11 -1.37
CA SER A 52 0.27 -4.25 -0.99
C SER A 52 1.03 -5.11 -1.98
N SER A 53 0.41 -6.20 -2.44
CA SER A 53 1.01 -7.11 -3.43
C SER A 53 1.21 -6.40 -4.77
N LEU A 54 0.20 -5.68 -5.25
CA LEU A 54 0.30 -4.88 -6.46
C LEU A 54 1.43 -3.84 -6.36
N PHE A 55 1.49 -3.09 -5.25
CA PHE A 55 2.51 -2.07 -5.07
C PHE A 55 3.93 -2.65 -5.01
N ILE A 56 4.14 -3.72 -4.24
CA ILE A 56 5.48 -4.29 -4.07
C ILE A 56 5.98 -4.96 -5.35
N ASP A 57 5.09 -5.52 -6.15
CA ASP A 57 5.43 -6.09 -7.47
C ASP A 57 5.92 -4.98 -8.41
N ILE A 58 5.20 -3.87 -8.50
CA ILE A 58 5.62 -2.68 -9.26
C ILE A 58 6.98 -2.16 -8.75
N TYR A 59 7.16 -2.04 -7.43
CA TYR A 59 8.40 -1.56 -6.83
C TYR A 59 9.58 -2.46 -7.16
N GLN A 60 9.43 -3.78 -6.99
CA GLN A 60 10.49 -4.74 -7.31
C GLN A 60 10.83 -4.76 -8.80
N PHE A 61 9.84 -4.62 -9.68
CA PHE A 61 10.06 -4.50 -11.11
C PHE A 61 10.91 -3.27 -11.44
N LEU A 62 10.61 -2.09 -10.88
CA LEU A 62 11.38 -0.87 -11.10
C LEU A 62 12.81 -0.98 -10.59
N VAL A 63 13.02 -1.56 -9.42
CA VAL A 63 14.36 -1.77 -8.86
C VAL A 63 15.17 -2.74 -9.72
N LYS A 64 14.56 -3.86 -10.10
CA LYS A 64 15.26 -4.96 -10.79
C LYS A 64 15.55 -4.65 -12.27
N TYR A 65 14.60 -4.07 -12.97
CA TYR A 65 14.66 -3.93 -14.42
C TYR A 65 14.89 -2.50 -14.90
N ALA A 66 14.39 -1.49 -14.19
CA ALA A 66 14.61 -0.10 -14.53
C ALA A 66 15.80 0.54 -13.80
N GLY A 67 16.41 -0.17 -12.83
CA GLY A 67 17.56 0.32 -12.07
C GLY A 67 17.24 1.52 -11.16
N ILE A 68 15.97 1.79 -10.90
CA ILE A 68 15.53 2.92 -10.04
C ILE A 68 15.57 2.44 -8.59
N ASN A 69 16.20 3.23 -7.69
CA ASN A 69 16.41 2.82 -6.30
C ASN A 69 15.95 3.90 -5.30
N GLY A 70 15.90 3.53 -4.02
CA GLY A 70 15.62 4.42 -2.90
C GLY A 70 14.28 5.14 -3.00
N VAL A 71 14.26 6.41 -2.58
CA VAL A 71 13.03 7.22 -2.55
C VAL A 71 12.42 7.44 -3.94
N GLN A 72 13.27 7.46 -4.97
CA GLN A 72 12.78 7.62 -6.34
C GLN A 72 11.98 6.39 -6.79
N ALA A 73 12.43 5.19 -6.45
CA ALA A 73 11.68 3.95 -6.72
C ALA A 73 10.35 3.93 -5.95
N LEU A 74 10.36 4.34 -4.68
CA LEU A 74 9.13 4.46 -3.87
C LEU A 74 8.11 5.40 -4.52
N ILE A 75 8.55 6.61 -4.90
CA ILE A 75 7.66 7.63 -5.49
C ILE A 75 7.11 7.16 -6.83
N THR A 76 7.96 6.60 -7.69
CA THR A 76 7.55 6.12 -9.02
C THR A 76 6.61 4.92 -8.91
N ALA A 77 6.94 3.93 -8.07
CA ALA A 77 6.07 2.79 -7.83
C ALA A 77 4.71 3.22 -7.26
N TYR A 78 4.70 4.16 -6.32
CA TYR A 78 3.47 4.62 -5.73
C TYR A 78 2.59 5.42 -6.69
N ARG A 79 3.16 6.17 -7.62
CA ARG A 79 2.41 6.83 -8.72
C ARG A 79 1.77 5.80 -9.64
N LEU A 80 2.55 4.81 -10.11
CA LEU A 80 2.04 3.74 -10.96
C LEU A 80 0.94 2.92 -10.26
N TYR A 81 1.10 2.66 -8.96
CA TYR A 81 0.06 2.04 -8.15
C TYR A 81 -1.22 2.88 -8.12
N LEU A 82 -1.12 4.19 -7.87
CA LEU A 82 -2.28 5.10 -7.88
C LEU A 82 -2.97 5.12 -9.24
N ASP A 83 -2.21 5.20 -10.33
CA ASP A 83 -2.76 5.20 -11.70
C ASP A 83 -3.58 3.93 -12.00
N GLN A 84 -3.17 2.79 -11.44
CA GLN A 84 -3.90 1.53 -11.60
C GLN A 84 -5.17 1.44 -10.74
N VAL A 85 -5.17 2.01 -9.54
CA VAL A 85 -6.32 1.86 -8.61
C VAL A 85 -7.33 3.01 -8.69
N GLN A 86 -6.93 4.23 -9.09
CA GLN A 86 -7.82 5.38 -9.23
C GLN A 86 -8.82 5.26 -10.41
N GLY A 87 -8.53 4.39 -11.37
CA GLY A 87 -9.49 4.08 -12.46
C GLY A 87 -10.66 3.19 -12.03
N ILE A 88 -10.63 2.65 -10.83
CA ILE A 88 -11.60 1.65 -10.34
C ILE A 88 -12.51 2.24 -9.24
N GLU A 89 -11.99 3.12 -8.40
CA GLU A 89 -12.74 3.72 -7.27
C GLU A 89 -12.35 5.18 -7.07
N ASP A 90 -13.35 6.06 -6.96
CA ASP A 90 -13.19 7.49 -6.64
C ASP A 90 -12.92 7.73 -5.13
N THR A 91 -12.28 6.76 -4.48
CA THR A 91 -12.04 6.73 -3.02
C THR A 91 -10.55 6.90 -2.70
N GLU A 92 -10.25 7.25 -1.44
CA GLU A 92 -8.87 7.28 -0.96
C GLU A 92 -8.19 5.90 -1.15
N PRO A 93 -6.93 5.86 -1.62
CA PRO A 93 -6.22 4.60 -1.85
C PRO A 93 -6.07 3.82 -0.54
N VAL A 94 -6.37 2.53 -0.58
CA VAL A 94 -6.24 1.61 0.57
C VAL A 94 -4.82 1.64 1.14
N LEU A 95 -3.82 1.59 0.27
CA LEU A 95 -2.42 1.67 0.66
C LEU A 95 -1.94 3.13 0.60
N SER A 96 -1.71 3.76 1.75
CA SER A 96 -1.06 5.08 1.81
C SER A 96 0.44 5.00 1.51
N ILE A 97 1.05 6.10 1.03
CA ILE A 97 2.50 6.14 0.75
C ILE A 97 3.36 5.80 1.99
N THR A 98 2.91 6.17 3.19
CA THR A 98 3.60 5.80 4.43
C THR A 98 3.56 4.29 4.66
N ARG A 99 2.44 3.63 4.41
CA ARG A 99 2.34 2.15 4.50
C ARG A 99 3.16 1.48 3.40
N ALA A 100 3.15 2.00 2.18
CA ALA A 100 3.99 1.53 1.09
C ALA A 100 5.49 1.56 1.45
N TRP A 101 5.93 2.64 2.08
CA TRP A 101 7.30 2.76 2.59
C TRP A 101 7.63 1.74 3.70
N PHE A 102 6.73 1.53 4.66
CA PHE A 102 6.89 0.49 5.69
C PHE A 102 6.92 -0.92 5.09
N LEU A 103 6.10 -1.18 4.08
CA LEU A 103 6.11 -2.47 3.37
C LEU A 103 7.49 -2.77 2.78
N ILE A 104 8.11 -1.80 2.07
CA ILE A 104 9.47 -1.96 1.55
C ILE A 104 10.45 -2.28 2.69
N ARG A 105 10.35 -1.60 3.83
CA ARG A 105 11.22 -1.85 4.99
C ARG A 105 11.01 -3.24 5.56
N PHE A 106 9.79 -3.74 5.63
CA PHE A 106 9.51 -5.10 6.09
C PHE A 106 10.05 -6.16 5.13
N PHE A 107 10.00 -5.91 3.82
CA PHE A 107 10.66 -6.77 2.83
C PHE A 107 12.18 -6.76 3.00
N ASN A 108 12.79 -5.58 3.12
CA ASN A 108 14.23 -5.44 3.32
C ASN A 108 14.72 -6.06 4.65
N ALA A 109 13.87 -6.06 5.67
CA ALA A 109 14.14 -6.70 6.96
C ALA A 109 13.86 -8.21 6.97
N GLY A 110 13.41 -8.80 5.86
CA GLY A 110 13.07 -10.22 5.78
C GLY A 110 11.85 -10.62 6.62
N MET A 111 10.99 -9.69 6.97
CA MET A 111 9.76 -9.95 7.75
C MET A 111 8.58 -10.35 6.85
N MET A 112 8.61 -9.95 5.58
CA MET A 112 7.60 -10.24 4.57
C MET A 112 8.25 -10.76 3.30
N GLN A 113 7.49 -11.57 2.55
CA GLN A 113 7.90 -12.13 1.26
C GLN A 113 6.71 -12.24 0.30
N LEU A 114 6.99 -12.53 -0.96
CA LEU A 114 5.97 -12.86 -1.96
C LEU A 114 5.82 -14.36 -2.10
N THR A 115 4.58 -14.84 -2.25
CA THR A 115 4.26 -16.22 -2.59
C THR A 115 3.33 -16.26 -3.80
N PRO A 116 3.48 -17.22 -4.71
CA PRO A 116 2.56 -17.39 -5.83
C PRO A 116 1.22 -17.96 -5.35
N CYS A 117 0.13 -17.45 -5.90
CA CYS A 117 -1.18 -18.04 -5.73
C CYS A 117 -1.30 -19.32 -6.59
N ARG A 118 -1.79 -20.42 -6.00
CA ARG A 118 -1.94 -21.69 -6.70
C ARG A 118 -2.95 -21.64 -7.86
N GLU A 119 -3.95 -20.76 -7.80
CA GLU A 119 -5.00 -20.69 -8.80
C GLU A 119 -4.69 -19.70 -9.94
N CYS A 120 -4.23 -18.48 -9.61
CA CYS A 120 -3.99 -17.45 -10.64
C CYS A 120 -2.51 -17.19 -10.92
N SER A 121 -1.59 -17.81 -10.20
CA SER A 121 -0.13 -17.61 -10.30
C SER A 121 0.35 -16.19 -9.99
N GLY A 122 -0.53 -15.27 -9.61
CA GLY A 122 -0.18 -13.93 -9.14
C GLY A 122 0.60 -14.00 -7.82
N HIS A 123 1.48 -13.05 -7.57
CA HIS A 123 2.30 -13.02 -6.35
C HIS A 123 1.65 -12.15 -5.28
N PHE A 124 1.60 -12.67 -4.05
CA PHE A 124 0.96 -12.01 -2.93
C PHE A 124 1.86 -11.95 -1.69
N VAL A 125 1.71 -10.85 -0.95
CA VAL A 125 2.46 -10.57 0.27
C VAL A 125 2.02 -11.51 1.39
N ILE A 126 2.99 -12.16 2.04
CA ILE A 126 2.80 -13.01 3.22
C ILE A 126 3.88 -12.73 4.26
N HIS A 127 3.70 -13.21 5.49
CA HIS A 127 4.77 -13.23 6.49
C HIS A 127 5.87 -14.21 6.06
N ALA A 128 7.14 -13.79 6.22
CA ALA A 128 8.28 -14.60 5.75
C ALA A 128 8.42 -15.95 6.47
N ASN A 129 7.90 -16.08 7.69
CA ASN A 129 8.01 -17.30 8.50
C ASN A 129 6.79 -18.23 8.39
N GLU A 130 5.82 -17.89 7.54
CA GLU A 130 4.65 -18.75 7.30
C GLU A 130 4.94 -19.74 6.17
N LEU A 131 4.63 -21.02 6.43
CA LEU A 131 4.73 -22.08 5.43
C LEU A 131 3.44 -22.08 4.58
N HIS A 132 3.54 -21.59 3.36
CA HIS A 132 2.40 -21.51 2.43
C HIS A 132 2.59 -22.44 1.21
N GLU A 133 2.57 -23.75 1.42
CA GLU A 133 2.67 -24.72 0.31
C GLU A 133 1.47 -24.63 -0.67
N ASN A 134 0.31 -24.16 -0.22
CA ASN A 134 -0.93 -24.11 -1.01
C ASN A 134 -1.66 -22.76 -0.87
N TYR A 135 -0.94 -21.65 -0.99
CA TYR A 135 -1.54 -20.32 -0.85
C TYR A 135 -2.57 -20.04 -1.96
N VAL A 136 -3.76 -19.60 -1.57
CA VAL A 136 -4.79 -19.08 -2.48
C VAL A 136 -5.09 -17.63 -2.10
N CYS A 137 -5.01 -16.75 -3.07
CA CYS A 137 -5.17 -15.31 -2.82
C CYS A 137 -6.62 -14.89 -2.57
N GLY A 138 -6.79 -13.74 -1.93
CA GLY A 138 -8.11 -13.18 -1.65
C GLY A 138 -8.90 -12.68 -2.87
N ILE A 139 -8.30 -12.71 -4.08
CA ILE A 139 -9.02 -12.47 -5.35
C ILE A 139 -9.68 -13.75 -5.82
N CYS A 140 -8.95 -14.88 -5.83
CA CYS A 140 -9.49 -16.18 -6.21
C CYS A 140 -10.51 -16.68 -5.18
N HIS A 141 -10.21 -16.54 -3.87
CA HIS A 141 -11.10 -16.89 -2.77
C HIS A 141 -11.40 -15.67 -1.88
N PRO A 142 -12.36 -14.82 -2.28
CA PRO A 142 -12.75 -13.69 -1.45
C PRO A 142 -13.33 -14.18 -0.11
N PRO A 143 -13.00 -13.51 1.02
CA PRO A 143 -13.57 -13.86 2.30
C PRO A 143 -15.09 -13.68 2.28
N SER A 144 -15.82 -14.48 3.06
CA SER A 144 -17.31 -14.51 3.08
C SER A 144 -17.97 -13.15 3.36
N ARG A 145 -17.21 -12.20 3.91
CA ARG A 145 -17.63 -10.81 4.18
C ARG A 145 -17.12 -9.81 3.14
N ALA A 146 -16.49 -10.27 2.06
CA ALA A 146 -16.04 -9.39 0.97
C ALA A 146 -17.23 -8.60 0.41
N GLY A 147 -17.06 -7.29 0.22
CA GLY A 147 -18.11 -6.39 -0.29
C GLY A 147 -19.27 -6.11 0.67
N LYS A 148 -19.30 -6.71 1.88
CA LYS A 148 -20.38 -6.50 2.87
C LYS A 148 -20.08 -5.40 3.89
N THR A 149 -19.16 -4.48 3.60
CA THR A 149 -18.90 -3.32 4.46
C THR A 149 -20.06 -2.34 4.42
N LYS A 150 -20.22 -1.53 5.48
CA LYS A 150 -21.25 -0.47 5.51
C LYS A 150 -21.14 0.47 4.30
N ALA A 151 -19.92 0.81 3.87
CA ALA A 151 -19.66 1.63 2.70
C ALA A 151 -20.13 0.96 1.39
N ALA A 152 -19.84 -0.34 1.19
CA ALA A 152 -20.30 -1.09 0.02
C ALA A 152 -21.83 -1.24 0.00
N LYS A 153 -22.48 -1.43 1.16
CA LYS A 153 -23.93 -1.42 1.25
C LYS A 153 -24.53 -0.04 0.90
N GLN A 154 -23.93 1.03 1.39
CA GLN A 154 -24.42 2.39 1.09
C GLN A 154 -24.27 2.67 -0.40
N ALA A 155 -23.11 2.39 -1.00
CA ALA A 155 -22.89 2.56 -2.43
C ALA A 155 -23.92 1.78 -3.30
N SER A 156 -24.26 0.53 -2.91
CA SER A 156 -25.29 -0.24 -3.63
C SER A 156 -26.70 0.33 -3.46
N ILE A 157 -27.02 0.92 -2.32
CA ILE A 157 -28.30 1.61 -2.08
C ILE A 157 -28.36 2.90 -2.90
N ASP A 158 -27.29 3.70 -2.91
CA ASP A 158 -27.22 4.96 -3.66
C ASP A 158 -27.30 4.71 -5.18
N ALA A 159 -26.66 3.66 -5.68
CA ALA A 159 -26.76 3.23 -7.07
C ALA A 159 -28.18 2.75 -7.44
N ALA A 160 -28.87 2.06 -6.53
CA ALA A 160 -30.24 1.61 -6.76
C ALA A 160 -31.28 2.76 -6.71
N LEU A 161 -30.97 3.85 -5.99
CA LEU A 161 -31.81 5.05 -5.93
C LEU A 161 -31.61 6.00 -7.11
N ALA A 162 -30.47 5.87 -7.83
CA ALA A 162 -30.12 6.67 -9.01
C ALA A 162 -30.58 6.05 -10.34
N ALA A 163 -31.11 4.81 -10.33
CA ALA A 163 -31.61 4.07 -11.48
C ALA A 163 -33.12 4.14 -11.59
#